data_798bba3a281457f0870973c63bdca146
#
_entry.id   798bba3a281457f0870973c63bdca146
#
_cell.length_a   1.000
_cell.length_b   1.000
_cell.length_c   1.000
_cell.angle_alpha   90.00
_cell.angle_beta   90.00
_cell.angle_gamma   90.00
#
_symmetry.space_group_name_H-M   'P 1'
#
loop_
_entity.id
_entity.type
_entity.pdbx_description
1 polymer ?
#
loop_
_entity_poly.entity_id
_entity_poly.type
_entity_poly.pdbx_seq_one_letter_code
_entity_poly.pdbx_strand_id
1 'polypeptide(L)'
;HTRALVNKAFSRPVIAKYEELIRELASEILDKAFEEEEFDAVERIARQLPMRMLARIIGVPDADSDWLVAKGDELIANTDPNYTDFVVDQVDTNEFRLMPFRSPAGKDLFEYADKHLSRIRERGEEENILSMILQPTKEGTVMIESDSQNFFCLLVAAGNDTARYSIASSIK
;
A
#
# COMPACT_ATOMS: atom_id res chain seq x y z
N HIS A 1 -14.57 12.06 -11.81
CA HIS A 1 -13.71 11.54 -12.90
C HIS A 1 -12.78 10.42 -12.38
N THR A 2 -11.96 10.63 -11.35
CA THR A 2 -11.00 9.65 -10.78
C THR A 2 -11.65 8.32 -10.43
N ARG A 3 -12.84 8.33 -9.83
CA ARG A 3 -13.57 7.10 -9.47
C ARG A 3 -13.87 6.19 -10.67
N ALA A 4 -14.11 6.74 -11.86
CA ALA A 4 -14.36 5.95 -13.06
C ALA A 4 -13.10 5.21 -13.53
N LEU A 5 -11.92 5.82 -13.38
CA LEU A 5 -10.62 5.20 -13.68
C LEU A 5 -10.37 3.99 -12.76
N VAL A 6 -10.73 4.12 -11.49
CA VAL A 6 -10.45 3.09 -10.46
C VAL A 6 -11.45 1.95 -10.49
N ASN A 7 -12.72 2.20 -10.82
CA ASN A 7 -13.78 1.19 -10.76
C ASN A 7 -13.48 -0.08 -11.56
N LYS A 8 -12.81 0.05 -12.71
CA LYS A 8 -12.44 -1.10 -13.54
C LYS A 8 -11.42 -2.00 -12.83
N ALA A 9 -10.42 -1.39 -12.20
CA ALA A 9 -9.34 -2.07 -11.50
C ALA A 9 -9.83 -2.82 -10.25
N PHE A 10 -10.90 -2.32 -9.60
CA PHE A 10 -11.51 -2.93 -8.42
C PHE A 10 -12.81 -3.67 -8.71
N SER A 11 -13.04 -4.05 -9.97
CA SER A 11 -14.19 -4.87 -10.33
C SER A 11 -14.08 -6.30 -9.77
N ARG A 12 -15.23 -6.95 -9.50
CA ARG A 12 -15.24 -8.33 -8.97
C ARG A 12 -14.38 -9.32 -9.78
N PRO A 13 -14.41 -9.33 -11.12
CA PRO A 13 -13.57 -10.24 -11.90
C PRO A 13 -12.08 -9.99 -11.75
N VAL A 14 -11.66 -8.73 -11.57
CA VAL A 14 -10.25 -8.38 -11.34
C VAL A 14 -9.82 -8.81 -9.95
N ILE A 15 -10.62 -8.48 -8.92
CA ILE A 15 -10.31 -8.86 -7.54
C ILE A 15 -10.28 -10.38 -7.35
N ALA A 16 -11.18 -11.13 -8.01
CA ALA A 16 -11.19 -12.58 -7.93
C ALA A 16 -9.88 -13.24 -8.43
N LYS A 17 -9.15 -12.60 -9.33
CA LYS A 17 -7.84 -13.10 -9.80
C LYS A 17 -6.77 -13.12 -8.69
N TYR A 18 -6.95 -12.32 -7.66
CA TYR A 18 -6.01 -12.23 -6.54
C TYR A 18 -6.26 -13.26 -5.44
N GLU A 19 -7.35 -14.06 -5.51
CA GLU A 19 -7.68 -15.03 -4.46
C GLU A 19 -6.57 -16.07 -4.28
N GLU A 20 -6.06 -16.62 -5.38
CA GLU A 20 -4.96 -17.60 -5.34
C GLU A 20 -3.68 -16.97 -4.78
N LEU A 21 -3.33 -15.78 -5.26
CA LEU A 21 -2.19 -15.00 -4.77
C LEU A 21 -2.28 -14.73 -3.26
N ILE A 22 -3.48 -14.41 -2.75
CA ILE A 22 -3.70 -14.17 -1.32
C ILE A 22 -3.47 -15.46 -0.53
N ARG A 23 -3.96 -16.60 -1.05
CA ARG A 23 -3.78 -17.90 -0.39
C ARG A 23 -2.33 -18.33 -0.33
N GLU A 24 -1.59 -18.16 -1.43
CA GLU A 24 -0.15 -18.42 -1.48
C GLU A 24 0.60 -17.56 -0.46
N LEU A 25 0.37 -16.25 -0.49
CA LEU A 25 1.02 -15.31 0.42
C LEU A 25 0.66 -15.58 1.89
N ALA A 26 -0.59 -15.93 2.18
CA ALA A 26 -1.01 -16.29 3.52
C ALA A 26 -0.29 -17.56 4.00
N SER A 27 -0.15 -18.58 3.14
CA SER A 27 0.62 -19.79 3.46
C SER A 27 2.09 -19.46 3.73
N GLU A 28 2.74 -18.68 2.87
CA GLU A 28 4.14 -18.27 3.06
C GLU A 28 4.36 -17.56 4.41
N ILE A 29 3.44 -16.67 4.79
CA ILE A 29 3.52 -15.91 6.04
C ILE A 29 3.30 -16.83 7.24
N LEU A 30 2.33 -17.75 7.17
CA LEU A 30 2.03 -18.70 8.23
C LEU A 30 3.18 -19.71 8.40
N ASP A 31 3.70 -20.27 7.32
CA ASP A 31 4.82 -21.20 7.36
C ASP A 31 6.03 -20.55 8.05
N LYS A 32 6.35 -19.30 7.69
CA LYS A 32 7.43 -18.55 8.33
C LYS A 32 7.15 -18.22 9.81
N ALA A 33 5.90 -17.89 10.17
CA ALA A 33 5.55 -17.62 11.56
C ALA A 33 5.67 -18.90 12.42
N PHE A 34 5.27 -20.05 11.90
CA PHE A 34 5.34 -21.34 12.60
C PHE A 34 6.74 -21.95 12.71
N GLU A 35 7.78 -21.34 12.12
CA GLU A 35 9.16 -21.67 12.43
C GLU A 35 9.57 -21.26 13.85
N GLU A 36 8.84 -20.35 14.48
CA GLU A 36 9.04 -19.88 15.84
C GLU A 36 8.13 -20.68 16.80
N GLU A 37 8.62 -21.09 17.96
CA GLU A 37 7.80 -21.79 18.97
C GLU A 37 6.70 -20.90 19.56
N GLU A 38 6.98 -19.60 19.68
CA GLU A 38 6.08 -18.57 20.17
C GLU A 38 6.31 -17.28 19.38
N PHE A 39 5.26 -16.65 18.91
CA PHE A 39 5.35 -15.41 18.15
C PHE A 39 4.14 -14.49 18.39
N ASP A 40 4.33 -13.19 18.18
CA ASP A 40 3.24 -12.22 18.14
C ASP A 40 2.51 -12.33 16.80
N ALA A 41 1.27 -12.84 16.85
CA ALA A 41 0.44 -13.02 15.65
C ALA A 41 0.07 -11.70 14.96
N VAL A 42 0.03 -10.58 15.69
CA VAL A 42 -0.21 -9.27 15.10
C VAL A 42 0.99 -8.86 14.24
N GLU A 43 2.20 -9.00 14.76
CA GLU A 43 3.44 -8.63 14.06
C GLU A 43 3.76 -9.59 12.90
N ARG A 44 3.59 -10.90 13.12
CA ARG A 44 4.00 -11.92 12.15
C ARG A 44 2.97 -12.19 11.06
N ILE A 45 1.67 -12.00 11.33
CA ILE A 45 0.59 -12.32 10.40
C ILE A 45 -0.20 -11.08 10.03
N ALA A 46 -0.88 -10.46 11.01
CA ALA A 46 -1.86 -9.42 10.73
C ALA A 46 -1.24 -8.16 10.10
N ARG A 47 -0.03 -7.80 10.50
CA ARG A 47 0.73 -6.67 9.94
C ARG A 47 1.27 -6.98 8.55
N GLN A 48 1.73 -8.20 8.31
CA GLN A 48 2.43 -8.58 7.08
C GLN A 48 1.47 -8.79 5.90
N LEU A 49 0.40 -9.54 6.11
CA LEU A 49 -0.45 -10.02 5.03
C LEU A 49 -1.09 -8.90 4.19
N PRO A 50 -1.75 -7.88 4.76
CA PRO A 50 -2.40 -6.84 3.97
C PRO A 50 -1.43 -6.04 3.12
N MET A 51 -0.30 -5.65 3.69
CA MET A 51 0.66 -4.78 3.01
C MET A 51 1.45 -5.52 1.94
N ARG A 52 1.85 -6.78 2.18
CA ARG A 52 2.51 -7.60 1.15
C ARG A 52 1.56 -7.93 0.02
N MET A 53 0.29 -8.19 0.34
CA MET A 53 -0.75 -8.35 -0.67
C MET A 53 -0.94 -7.08 -1.49
N LEU A 54 -1.02 -5.91 -0.84
CA LEU A 54 -1.11 -4.64 -1.53
C LEU A 54 0.09 -4.44 -2.46
N ALA A 55 1.32 -4.67 -1.96
CA ALA A 55 2.54 -4.56 -2.76
C ALA A 55 2.45 -5.36 -4.06
N ARG A 56 2.02 -6.61 -4.00
CA ARG A 56 1.85 -7.47 -5.19
C ARG A 56 0.75 -6.97 -6.13
N ILE A 57 -0.38 -6.51 -5.58
CA ILE A 57 -1.51 -5.97 -6.36
C ILE A 57 -1.14 -4.71 -7.13
N ILE A 58 -0.30 -3.86 -6.55
CA ILE A 58 0.14 -2.60 -7.17
C ILE A 58 1.48 -2.73 -7.89
N GLY A 59 2.04 -3.94 -7.96
CA GLY A 59 3.27 -4.22 -8.71
C GLY A 59 4.55 -3.70 -8.05
N VAL A 60 4.56 -3.52 -6.73
CA VAL A 60 5.77 -3.19 -5.96
C VAL A 60 6.64 -4.44 -5.90
N PRO A 61 7.96 -4.34 -6.21
CA PRO A 61 8.87 -5.47 -6.11
C PRO A 61 8.93 -6.07 -4.69
N ASP A 62 9.06 -7.39 -4.60
CA ASP A 62 9.13 -8.10 -3.30
C ASP A 62 10.27 -7.57 -2.42
N ALA A 63 11.38 -7.15 -3.02
CA ALA A 63 12.52 -6.54 -2.32
C ALA A 63 12.14 -5.24 -1.57
N ASP A 64 11.12 -4.52 -2.03
CA ASP A 64 10.66 -3.27 -1.44
C ASP A 64 9.49 -3.48 -0.45
N SER A 65 8.99 -4.72 -0.31
CA SER A 65 7.80 -5.01 0.49
C SER A 65 7.97 -4.69 1.97
N ASP A 66 9.14 -5.00 2.57
CA ASP A 66 9.41 -4.70 3.98
C ASP A 66 9.47 -3.18 4.23
N TRP A 67 10.07 -2.46 3.29
CA TRP A 67 10.09 -1.00 3.32
C TRP A 67 8.67 -0.41 3.23
N LEU A 68 7.84 -0.96 2.33
CA LEU A 68 6.45 -0.50 2.16
C LEU A 68 5.61 -0.75 3.41
N VAL A 69 5.79 -1.91 4.07
CA VAL A 69 5.14 -2.22 5.37
C VAL A 69 5.52 -1.18 6.41
N ALA A 70 6.83 -0.91 6.57
CA ALA A 70 7.32 0.07 7.54
C ALA A 70 6.80 1.48 7.26
N LYS A 71 6.84 1.92 5.99
CA LYS A 71 6.33 3.25 5.61
C LYS A 71 4.81 3.38 5.74
N GLY A 72 4.07 2.31 5.53
CA GLY A 72 2.65 2.26 5.78
C GLY A 72 2.32 2.45 7.26
N ASP A 73 3.07 1.82 8.15
CA ASP A 73 2.93 1.99 9.61
C ASP A 73 3.27 3.42 10.04
N GLU A 74 4.42 3.96 9.63
CA GLU A 74 4.83 5.34 9.91
C GLU A 74 3.78 6.36 9.40
N LEU A 75 3.17 6.10 8.24
CA LEU A 75 2.18 6.99 7.64
C LEU A 75 0.91 7.07 8.49
N ILE A 76 0.42 5.93 8.97
CA ILE A 76 -0.83 5.83 9.73
C ILE A 76 -0.62 6.25 11.18
N ALA A 77 0.49 5.81 11.79
CA ALA A 77 0.83 6.10 13.17
C ALA A 77 1.63 7.40 13.35
N ASN A 78 1.34 8.41 12.54
CA ASN A 78 2.04 9.70 12.55
C ASN A 78 1.86 10.54 13.81
N THR A 79 1.07 10.08 14.77
CA THR A 79 0.91 10.66 16.12
C THR A 79 1.51 9.79 17.22
N ASP A 80 2.10 8.65 16.88
CA ASP A 80 2.66 7.70 17.83
C ASP A 80 4.19 7.74 17.80
N PRO A 81 4.86 8.14 18.91
CA PRO A 81 6.32 8.23 18.98
C PRO A 81 7.04 6.88 18.88
N ASN A 82 6.36 5.76 18.96
CA ASN A 82 6.97 4.45 18.73
C ASN A 82 7.19 4.15 17.23
N TYR A 83 6.51 4.89 16.35
CA TYR A 83 6.58 4.69 14.90
C TYR A 83 7.25 5.84 14.16
N THR A 84 7.31 7.03 14.75
CA THR A 84 7.90 8.20 14.09
C THR A 84 8.47 9.20 15.10
N ASP A 85 9.62 9.78 14.78
CA ASP A 85 10.18 10.93 15.50
C ASP A 85 9.44 12.25 15.15
N PHE A 86 8.69 12.25 14.05
CA PHE A 86 7.90 13.39 13.57
C PHE A 86 6.45 13.29 13.98
N VAL A 87 6.21 13.26 15.28
CA VAL A 87 4.86 13.19 15.83
C VAL A 87 4.10 14.48 15.48
N VAL A 88 3.04 14.34 14.68
CA VAL A 88 2.16 15.45 14.31
C VAL A 88 1.63 16.11 15.58
N ASP A 89 1.57 17.43 15.58
CA ASP A 89 1.19 18.29 16.71
C ASP A 89 2.26 18.43 17.85
N GLN A 90 3.36 17.69 17.79
CA GLN A 90 4.46 17.83 18.75
C GLN A 90 5.72 18.49 18.15
N VAL A 91 5.87 18.41 16.83
CA VAL A 91 6.97 19.04 16.09
C VAL A 91 6.43 19.92 14.96
N ASP A 92 7.28 20.82 14.44
CA ASP A 92 6.92 21.63 13.27
C ASP A 92 6.89 20.75 12.01
N THR A 93 5.69 20.55 11.47
CA THR A 93 5.45 19.77 10.25
C THR A 93 5.22 20.64 9.00
N ASN A 94 5.56 21.93 9.04
CA ASN A 94 5.29 22.86 7.94
C ASN A 94 5.99 22.47 6.64
N GLU A 95 7.16 21.87 6.69
CA GLU A 95 7.86 21.39 5.50
C GLU A 95 7.11 20.24 4.79
N PHE A 96 6.29 19.47 5.53
CA PHE A 96 5.49 18.36 5.00
C PHE A 96 4.02 18.73 4.76
N ARG A 97 3.64 20.01 4.86
CA ARG A 97 2.24 20.46 4.81
C ARG A 97 1.47 20.04 3.56
N LEU A 98 2.18 19.82 2.43
CA LEU A 98 1.63 19.39 1.15
C LEU A 98 1.80 17.87 0.91
N MET A 99 2.48 17.18 1.82
CA MET A 99 2.68 15.75 1.73
C MET A 99 1.51 14.99 2.38
N PRO A 100 1.22 13.76 1.93
CA PRO A 100 0.22 12.91 2.55
C PRO A 100 0.46 12.79 4.04
N PHE A 101 -0.58 12.94 4.84
CA PHE A 101 -0.57 12.88 6.30
C PHE A 101 0.41 13.87 6.99
N ARG A 102 0.92 14.86 6.24
CA ARG A 102 1.88 15.87 6.74
C ARG A 102 3.09 15.25 7.42
N SER A 103 3.61 14.16 6.87
CA SER A 103 4.68 13.37 7.48
C SER A 103 5.84 13.08 6.53
N PRO A 104 7.06 12.81 7.06
CA PRO A 104 8.19 12.33 6.27
C PRO A 104 7.85 11.04 5.50
N ALA A 105 7.13 10.10 6.13
CA ALA A 105 6.69 8.87 5.46
C ALA A 105 5.81 9.15 4.25
N GLY A 106 4.94 10.17 4.33
CA GLY A 106 4.15 10.65 3.19
C GLY A 106 5.02 11.17 2.04
N LYS A 107 6.10 11.90 2.37
CA LYS A 107 7.09 12.35 1.37
C LYS A 107 7.82 11.17 0.73
N ASP A 108 8.33 10.25 1.53
CA ASP A 108 9.05 9.07 1.04
C ASP A 108 8.19 8.21 0.11
N LEU A 109 6.93 7.99 0.49
CA LEU A 109 5.95 7.27 -0.33
C LEU A 109 5.61 8.02 -1.62
N PHE A 110 5.54 9.34 -1.59
CA PHE A 110 5.29 10.16 -2.76
C PHE A 110 6.45 10.08 -3.76
N GLU A 111 7.68 10.16 -3.28
CA GLU A 111 8.89 10.01 -4.10
C GLU A 111 9.04 8.58 -4.65
N TYR A 112 8.68 7.58 -3.86
CA TYR A 112 8.66 6.20 -4.33
C TYR A 112 7.59 6.00 -5.41
N ALA A 113 6.39 6.54 -5.19
CA ALA A 113 5.30 6.50 -6.16
C ALA A 113 5.72 7.10 -7.50
N ASP A 114 6.39 8.24 -7.50
CA ASP A 114 6.90 8.88 -8.71
C ASP A 114 7.76 7.93 -9.54
N LYS A 115 8.76 7.33 -8.91
CA LYS A 115 9.67 6.37 -9.56
C LYS A 115 8.95 5.12 -10.03
N HIS A 116 8.05 4.59 -9.21
CA HIS A 116 7.33 3.36 -9.50
C HIS A 116 6.34 3.53 -10.65
N LEU A 117 5.55 4.61 -10.63
CA LEU A 117 4.59 4.95 -11.69
C LEU A 117 5.28 5.28 -13.02
N SER A 118 6.45 5.93 -12.97
CA SER A 118 7.26 6.16 -14.15
C SER A 118 7.73 4.84 -14.79
N ARG A 119 8.21 3.88 -13.98
CA ARG A 119 8.58 2.54 -14.48
C ARG A 119 7.41 1.81 -15.14
N ILE A 120 6.21 1.88 -14.53
CA ILE A 120 4.99 1.27 -15.11
C ILE A 120 4.68 1.91 -16.47
N ARG A 121 4.75 3.23 -16.59
CA ARG A 121 4.52 3.94 -17.86
C ARG A 121 5.54 3.55 -18.94
N GLU A 122 6.81 3.42 -18.58
CA GLU A 122 7.90 3.05 -19.50
C GLU A 122 7.82 1.61 -19.99
N ARG A 123 7.41 0.68 -19.12
CA ARG A 123 7.28 -0.75 -19.44
C ARG A 123 6.03 -1.08 -20.24
N GLY A 124 5.03 -0.22 -20.22
CA GLY A 124 3.74 -0.44 -20.86
C GLY A 124 2.76 -1.22 -19.99
N GLU A 125 1.88 -2.00 -20.63
CA GLU A 125 0.82 -2.72 -19.93
C GLU A 125 1.40 -3.84 -19.04
N GLU A 126 1.31 -3.66 -17.73
CA GLU A 126 1.50 -4.71 -16.73
C GLU A 126 0.14 -5.10 -16.14
N GLU A 127 -0.03 -6.37 -15.77
CA GLU A 127 -1.29 -6.86 -15.18
C GLU A 127 -1.42 -6.51 -13.68
N ASN A 128 -1.29 -5.23 -13.32
CA ASN A 128 -1.51 -4.75 -11.96
C ASN A 128 -2.51 -3.60 -11.90
N ILE A 129 -3.03 -3.32 -10.70
CA ILE A 129 -4.06 -2.30 -10.51
C ILE A 129 -3.57 -0.90 -10.93
N LEU A 130 -2.32 -0.54 -10.63
CA LEU A 130 -1.80 0.77 -11.00
C LEU A 130 -1.68 0.93 -12.51
N SER A 131 -1.19 -0.09 -13.23
CA SER A 131 -1.12 -0.03 -14.68
C SER A 131 -2.49 0.15 -15.32
N MET A 132 -3.52 -0.53 -14.78
CA MET A 132 -4.91 -0.36 -15.25
C MET A 132 -5.47 1.05 -15.02
N ILE A 133 -5.10 1.68 -13.91
CA ILE A 133 -5.56 3.02 -13.53
C ILE A 133 -4.85 4.11 -14.35
N LEU A 134 -3.61 3.86 -14.73
CA LEU A 134 -2.84 4.78 -15.56
C LEU A 134 -3.26 4.79 -17.04
N GLN A 135 -4.01 3.77 -17.49
CA GLN A 135 -4.53 3.73 -18.85
C GLN A 135 -5.64 4.78 -19.06
N PRO A 136 -5.71 5.39 -20.26
CA PRO A 136 -6.80 6.29 -20.58
C PRO A 136 -8.17 5.60 -20.47
N THR A 137 -9.19 6.34 -20.08
CA THR A 137 -10.57 5.89 -20.23
C THR A 137 -10.94 5.79 -21.71
N LYS A 138 -12.11 5.23 -22.00
CA LYS A 138 -12.65 5.21 -23.38
C LYS A 138 -12.85 6.60 -23.95
N GLU A 139 -13.08 7.58 -23.07
CA GLU A 139 -13.25 9.00 -23.41
C GLU A 139 -11.90 9.76 -23.47
N GLY A 140 -10.78 9.06 -23.32
CA GLY A 140 -9.43 9.63 -23.37
C GLY A 140 -9.00 10.35 -22.08
N THR A 141 -9.76 10.25 -20.99
CA THR A 141 -9.36 10.82 -19.70
C THR A 141 -8.22 10.03 -19.10
N VAL A 142 -7.15 10.71 -18.69
CA VAL A 142 -6.00 10.14 -17.99
C VAL A 142 -5.92 10.68 -16.57
N MET A 143 -5.36 9.90 -15.67
CA MET A 143 -5.02 10.36 -14.34
C MET A 143 -3.76 11.22 -14.43
N ILE A 144 -3.81 12.45 -13.92
CA ILE A 144 -2.65 13.33 -13.86
C ILE A 144 -1.62 12.79 -12.86
N GLU A 145 -0.38 13.20 -13.00
CA GLU A 145 0.73 12.65 -12.23
C GLU A 145 0.52 12.79 -10.72
N SER A 146 0.21 14.00 -10.24
CA SER A 146 -0.04 14.25 -8.81
C SER A 146 -1.21 13.43 -8.25
N ASP A 147 -2.27 13.18 -9.05
CA ASP A 147 -3.39 12.36 -8.63
C ASP A 147 -2.98 10.89 -8.53
N SER A 148 -2.13 10.40 -9.44
CA SER A 148 -1.64 9.02 -9.40
C SER A 148 -0.69 8.77 -8.22
N GLN A 149 0.17 9.72 -7.88
CA GLN A 149 1.03 9.67 -6.69
C GLN A 149 0.19 9.70 -5.40
N ASN A 150 -0.76 10.62 -5.29
CA ASN A 150 -1.68 10.68 -4.16
C ASN A 150 -2.52 9.40 -4.04
N PHE A 151 -2.92 8.83 -5.16
CA PHE A 151 -3.68 7.58 -5.18
C PHE A 151 -2.85 6.40 -4.68
N PHE A 152 -1.57 6.32 -5.05
CA PHE A 152 -0.64 5.33 -4.50
C PHE A 152 -0.55 5.44 -2.98
N CYS A 153 -0.32 6.65 -2.45
CA CYS A 153 -0.27 6.89 -0.99
C CYS A 153 -1.60 6.54 -0.31
N LEU A 154 -2.73 6.83 -0.96
CA LEU A 154 -4.04 6.46 -0.44
C LEU A 154 -4.23 4.93 -0.37
N LEU A 155 -3.74 4.18 -1.37
CA LEU A 155 -3.78 2.72 -1.35
C LEU A 155 -2.96 2.15 -0.20
N VAL A 156 -1.76 2.70 0.04
CA VAL A 156 -0.90 2.30 1.16
C VAL A 156 -1.59 2.56 2.50
N ALA A 157 -2.14 3.75 2.69
CA ALA A 157 -2.87 4.10 3.91
C ALA A 157 -4.12 3.23 4.13
N ALA A 158 -4.96 3.08 3.11
CA ALA A 158 -6.23 2.35 3.21
C ALA A 158 -6.05 0.83 3.30
N GLY A 159 -4.98 0.29 2.69
CA GLY A 159 -4.69 -1.14 2.68
C GLY A 159 -4.05 -1.66 3.97
N ASN A 160 -3.50 -0.78 4.81
CA ASN A 160 -2.78 -1.17 6.00
C ASN A 160 -3.74 -1.46 7.18
N ASP A 161 -4.28 -0.44 7.78
CA ASP A 161 -4.85 -0.47 9.13
C ASP A 161 -6.14 -1.30 9.23
N THR A 162 -7.08 -1.07 8.33
CA THR A 162 -8.40 -1.72 8.37
C THR A 162 -8.32 -3.24 8.25
N ALA A 163 -7.52 -3.73 7.31
CA ALA A 163 -7.34 -5.16 7.09
C ALA A 163 -6.53 -5.79 8.24
N ARG A 164 -5.47 -5.12 8.72
CA ARG A 164 -4.67 -5.52 9.87
C ARG A 164 -5.52 -5.75 11.12
N TYR A 165 -6.35 -4.77 11.49
CA TYR A 165 -7.25 -4.89 12.64
C TYR A 165 -8.27 -6.02 12.48
N SER A 166 -8.82 -6.21 11.27
CA SER A 166 -9.76 -7.29 10.99
C SER A 166 -9.12 -8.65 11.17
N ILE A 167 -7.90 -8.85 10.67
CA ILE A 167 -7.14 -10.10 10.82
C ILE A 167 -6.77 -10.32 12.28
N ALA A 168 -6.18 -9.34 12.96
CA ALA A 168 -5.78 -9.43 14.35
C ALA A 168 -6.96 -9.78 15.26
N SER A 169 -8.16 -9.22 15.02
CA SER A 169 -9.36 -9.52 15.78
C SER A 169 -9.95 -10.90 15.49
N SER A 170 -9.56 -11.53 14.38
CA SER A 170 -10.03 -12.85 13.98
C SER A 170 -9.14 -13.98 14.49
N ILE A 171 -7.90 -13.69 14.85
CA ILE A 171 -6.96 -14.63 15.47
C ILE A 171 -7.31 -14.74 16.97
N LYS A 172 -7.74 -15.93 17.40
CA LYS A 172 -8.11 -16.22 18.80
C LYS A 172 -7.29 -17.39 19.31
#